data_710613462122d1748f24b2406d36f61a
#
_entry.id   710613462122d1748f24b2406d36f61a
#
_cell.length_a   1.000
_cell.length_b   1.000
_cell.length_c   1.000
_cell.angle_alpha   90.00
_cell.angle_beta   90.00
_cell.angle_gamma   90.00
#
_symmetry.space_group_name_H-M   'P 1'
#
loop_
_entity.id
_entity.type
_entity.pdbx_description
1 polymer ?
#
loop_
_entity_poly.entity_id
_entity_poly.type
_entity_poly.pdbx_seq_one_letter_code
_entity_poly.pdbx_strand_id
1 'polypeptide(L)'
;MAKLRLGVMGGTFDPIHHGHLVAASEVAAAFNLDEVLFVPTGQPWQKDKVTPGEHRYLMSVVATASNPRFKVSRVDIDRGGATYTIDTLNDIQAAYPDAELFFITGADAIAQILTWRDVDQIWNKAKFVAVSRPGHQLTLPPHPEGAIETLVIPALAISSTDIRQRAKAG
;
A
#
# COMPACT_ATOMS: atom_id res chain seq x y z
N MET A 1 16.51 4.64 21.82
CA MET A 1 16.61 3.81 20.61
C MET A 1 15.77 4.41 19.50
N ALA A 2 16.25 4.32 18.28
CA ALA A 2 15.48 4.79 17.13
C ALA A 2 14.19 3.95 16.98
N LYS A 3 13.10 4.60 16.60
CA LYS A 3 11.84 3.91 16.30
C LYS A 3 11.98 3.07 15.03
N LEU A 4 11.29 1.93 14.99
CA LEU A 4 11.14 1.15 13.77
C LEU A 4 10.43 2.00 12.71
N ARG A 5 11.03 2.14 11.54
CA ARG A 5 10.43 2.86 10.40
C ARG A 5 9.79 1.84 9.49
N LEU A 6 8.48 1.78 9.51
CA LEU A 6 7.69 0.73 8.90
C LEU A 6 6.85 1.26 7.75
N GLY A 7 7.12 0.79 6.54
CA GLY A 7 6.26 1.03 5.39
C GLY A 7 5.02 0.14 5.44
N VAL A 8 3.88 0.68 5.06
CA VAL A 8 2.63 -0.05 4.93
C VAL A 8 2.12 0.17 3.51
N MET A 9 2.16 -0.86 2.69
CA MET A 9 1.63 -0.80 1.33
C MET A 9 0.33 -1.58 1.27
N GLY A 10 -0.78 -0.87 1.36
CA GLY A 10 -2.10 -1.44 1.16
C GLY A 10 -2.43 -1.56 -0.33
N GLY A 11 -3.12 -2.60 -0.71
CA GLY A 11 -3.54 -2.78 -2.08
C GLY A 11 -4.40 -4.02 -2.26
N THR A 12 -5.11 -4.07 -3.37
CA THR A 12 -5.87 -5.26 -3.72
C THR A 12 -4.94 -6.43 -4.05
N PHE A 13 -3.82 -6.15 -4.73
CA PHE A 13 -2.83 -7.15 -5.17
C PHE A 13 -3.48 -8.35 -5.88
N ASP A 14 -4.12 -8.08 -6.99
CA ASP A 14 -4.89 -9.06 -7.75
C ASP A 14 -4.45 -9.21 -9.23
N PRO A 15 -3.25 -9.69 -9.50
CA PRO A 15 -2.18 -10.04 -8.58
C PRO A 15 -1.26 -8.87 -8.22
N ILE A 16 -0.43 -9.06 -7.21
CA ILE A 16 0.78 -8.27 -6.99
C ILE A 16 1.71 -8.42 -8.20
N HIS A 17 2.47 -7.38 -8.51
CA HIS A 17 3.40 -7.42 -9.64
C HIS A 17 4.66 -6.58 -9.36
N HIS A 18 5.62 -6.62 -10.29
CA HIS A 18 6.89 -5.92 -10.14
C HIS A 18 6.74 -4.41 -9.92
N GLY A 19 5.71 -3.78 -10.46
CA GLY A 19 5.43 -2.37 -10.19
C GLY A 19 5.22 -2.07 -8.71
N HIS A 20 4.52 -2.94 -7.99
CA HIS A 20 4.34 -2.82 -6.54
C HIS A 20 5.66 -3.02 -5.79
N LEU A 21 6.45 -4.03 -6.20
CA LEU A 21 7.72 -4.33 -5.54
C LEU A 21 8.75 -3.21 -5.73
N VAL A 22 8.83 -2.65 -6.93
CA VAL A 22 9.71 -1.51 -7.22
C VAL A 22 9.29 -0.30 -6.40
N ALA A 23 8.00 0.03 -6.36
CA ALA A 23 7.51 1.14 -5.56
C ALA A 23 7.89 0.99 -4.08
N ALA A 24 7.68 -0.19 -3.50
CA ALA A 24 8.06 -0.47 -2.11
C ALA A 24 9.56 -0.32 -1.88
N SER A 25 10.38 -0.84 -2.79
CA SER A 25 11.84 -0.78 -2.71
C SER A 25 12.36 0.66 -2.80
N GLU A 26 11.84 1.43 -3.74
CA GLU A 26 12.23 2.84 -3.91
C GLU A 26 11.84 3.69 -2.70
N VAL A 27 10.64 3.50 -2.16
CA VAL A 27 10.21 4.21 -0.96
C VAL A 27 11.05 3.81 0.25
N ALA A 28 11.32 2.50 0.40
CA ALA A 28 12.16 2.01 1.50
C ALA A 28 13.55 2.67 1.48
N ALA A 29 14.15 2.81 0.30
CA ALA A 29 15.44 3.47 0.15
C ALA A 29 15.36 4.98 0.43
N ALA A 30 14.37 5.67 -0.13
CA ALA A 30 14.24 7.12 -0.02
C ALA A 30 13.92 7.58 1.41
N PHE A 31 13.16 6.81 2.16
CA PHE A 31 12.70 7.16 3.52
C PHE A 31 13.40 6.36 4.62
N ASN A 32 14.42 5.58 4.29
CA ASN A 32 15.17 4.73 5.22
C ASN A 32 14.23 3.84 6.05
N LEU A 33 13.35 3.12 5.39
CA LEU A 33 12.45 2.18 6.05
C LEU A 33 13.20 0.91 6.44
N ASP A 34 12.93 0.40 7.62
CA ASP A 34 13.50 -0.87 8.09
C ASP A 34 12.81 -2.06 7.43
N GLU A 35 11.49 -1.97 7.31
CA GLU A 35 10.64 -3.01 6.72
C GLU A 35 9.49 -2.39 5.93
N VAL A 36 8.94 -3.15 5.00
CA VAL A 36 7.67 -2.83 4.32
C VAL A 36 6.70 -3.98 4.49
N LEU A 37 5.53 -3.67 5.03
CA LEU A 37 4.41 -4.60 5.11
C LEU A 37 3.51 -4.42 3.89
N PHE A 38 3.33 -5.48 3.13
CA PHE A 38 2.30 -5.56 2.08
C PHE A 38 1.02 -6.05 2.74
N VAL A 39 -0.05 -5.28 2.62
CA VAL A 39 -1.32 -5.57 3.28
C VAL A 39 -2.41 -5.75 2.21
N PRO A 40 -2.63 -7.00 1.75
CA PRO A 40 -3.72 -7.27 0.81
C PRO A 40 -5.07 -6.92 1.45
N THR A 41 -5.91 -6.21 0.71
CA THR A 41 -7.26 -5.85 1.19
C THR A 41 -8.10 -7.11 1.42
N GLY A 42 -8.99 -7.05 2.38
CA GLY A 42 -10.03 -8.07 2.56
C GLY A 42 -11.04 -7.95 1.42
N GLN A 43 -12.03 -7.07 1.59
CA GLN A 43 -12.97 -6.71 0.53
C GLN A 43 -12.75 -5.24 0.17
N PRO A 44 -12.21 -4.94 -1.02
CA PRO A 44 -12.06 -3.55 -1.43
C PRO A 44 -13.45 -2.94 -1.66
N TRP A 45 -13.75 -1.86 -0.94
CA TRP A 45 -15.04 -1.20 -1.00
C TRP A 45 -15.36 -0.55 -2.36
N GLN A 46 -14.32 -0.38 -3.19
CA GLN A 46 -14.44 0.24 -4.51
C GLN A 46 -14.51 -0.76 -5.67
N LYS A 47 -14.50 -2.07 -5.41
CA LYS A 47 -14.42 -3.11 -6.45
C LYS A 47 -15.39 -4.25 -6.18
N ASP A 48 -16.19 -4.60 -7.19
CA ASP A 48 -17.21 -5.63 -7.07
C ASP A 48 -16.70 -7.06 -7.25
N LYS A 49 -15.63 -7.25 -8.00
CA LYS A 49 -15.08 -8.59 -8.31
C LYS A 49 -13.58 -8.61 -8.12
N VAL A 50 -13.13 -9.36 -7.13
CA VAL A 50 -11.73 -9.61 -6.87
C VAL A 50 -11.51 -11.08 -6.55
N THR A 51 -10.30 -11.55 -6.84
CA THR A 51 -9.86 -12.88 -6.43
C THR A 51 -9.96 -13.02 -4.90
N PRO A 52 -10.31 -14.20 -4.36
CA PRO A 52 -10.38 -14.40 -2.91
C PRO A 52 -9.11 -13.96 -2.19
N GLY A 53 -9.27 -13.38 -1.00
CA GLY A 53 -8.19 -12.80 -0.21
C GLY A 53 -7.04 -13.79 0.07
N GLU A 54 -7.36 -15.06 0.32
CA GLU A 54 -6.36 -16.09 0.54
C GLU A 54 -5.40 -16.27 -0.64
N HIS A 55 -5.91 -16.28 -1.86
CA HIS A 55 -5.09 -16.39 -3.06
C HIS A 55 -4.21 -15.16 -3.27
N ARG A 56 -4.77 -13.97 -3.04
CA ARG A 56 -4.01 -12.71 -3.15
C ARG A 56 -2.92 -12.61 -2.09
N TYR A 57 -3.21 -13.08 -0.88
CA TYR A 57 -2.24 -13.20 0.19
C TYR A 57 -1.08 -14.13 -0.20
N LEU A 58 -1.39 -15.34 -0.66
CA LEU A 58 -0.37 -16.32 -1.04
C LEU A 58 0.50 -15.84 -2.21
N MET A 59 -0.10 -15.22 -3.22
CA MET A 59 0.66 -14.60 -4.32
C MET A 59 1.61 -13.53 -3.80
N SER A 60 1.17 -12.71 -2.85
CA SER A 60 2.02 -11.68 -2.24
C SER A 60 3.16 -12.27 -1.42
N VAL A 61 2.92 -13.35 -0.69
CA VAL A 61 3.95 -14.07 0.06
C VAL A 61 5.04 -14.59 -0.87
N VAL A 62 4.65 -15.22 -1.97
CA VAL A 62 5.60 -15.75 -2.96
C VAL A 62 6.40 -14.61 -3.60
N ALA A 63 5.73 -13.53 -4.00
CA ALA A 63 6.38 -12.41 -4.68
C ALA A 63 7.39 -11.67 -3.79
N THR A 64 7.19 -11.64 -2.49
CA THR A 64 8.04 -10.90 -1.54
C THR A 64 9.09 -11.77 -0.86
N ALA A 65 9.05 -13.08 -1.05
CA ALA A 65 9.86 -14.05 -0.29
C ALA A 65 11.37 -13.85 -0.41
N SER A 66 11.86 -13.32 -1.54
CA SER A 66 13.30 -13.12 -1.77
C SER A 66 13.85 -11.84 -1.13
N ASN A 67 13.00 -10.95 -0.60
CA ASN A 67 13.44 -9.71 0.02
C ASN A 67 13.20 -9.76 1.54
N PRO A 68 14.26 -9.80 2.37
CA PRO A 68 14.11 -9.94 3.81
C PRO A 68 13.45 -8.74 4.50
N ARG A 69 13.40 -7.57 3.84
CA ARG A 69 12.71 -6.38 4.35
C ARG A 69 11.21 -6.37 4.05
N PHE A 70 10.75 -7.24 3.14
CA PHE A 70 9.34 -7.31 2.76
C PHE A 70 8.63 -8.38 3.56
N LYS A 71 7.49 -8.02 4.11
CA LYS A 71 6.59 -8.93 4.84
C LYS A 71 5.18 -8.75 4.33
N VAL A 72 4.34 -9.74 4.52
CA VAL A 72 2.93 -9.69 4.16
C VAL A 72 2.09 -9.82 5.41
N SER A 73 1.12 -8.93 5.58
CA SER A 73 0.22 -8.93 6.72
C SER A 73 -1.19 -9.34 6.31
N ARG A 74 -1.84 -10.14 7.15
CA ARG A 74 -3.21 -10.62 6.97
C ARG A 74 -4.26 -9.75 7.67
N VAL A 75 -3.88 -8.65 8.31
CA VAL A 75 -4.79 -7.90 9.19
C VAL A 75 -6.11 -7.52 8.52
N ASP A 76 -6.08 -7.14 7.25
CA ASP A 76 -7.30 -6.74 6.54
C ASP A 76 -8.16 -7.95 6.13
N ILE A 77 -7.53 -9.06 5.76
CA ILE A 77 -8.21 -10.32 5.45
C ILE A 77 -8.85 -10.91 6.71
N ASP A 78 -8.10 -10.96 7.80
CA ASP A 78 -8.55 -11.57 9.05
C ASP A 78 -9.63 -10.75 9.75
N ARG A 79 -9.60 -9.41 9.61
CA ARG A 79 -10.69 -8.57 10.14
C ARG A 79 -12.01 -8.86 9.45
N GLY A 80 -11.98 -9.19 8.15
CA GLY A 80 -13.19 -9.38 7.34
C GLY A 80 -13.92 -8.08 7.00
N GLY A 81 -14.89 -8.17 6.11
CA GLY A 81 -15.64 -7.01 5.65
C GLY A 81 -14.84 -6.06 4.75
N ALA A 82 -15.40 -4.87 4.53
CA ALA A 82 -14.76 -3.84 3.72
C ALA A 82 -13.49 -3.31 4.39
N THR A 83 -12.42 -3.13 3.60
CA THR A 83 -11.16 -2.59 4.08
C THR A 83 -11.14 -1.08 3.97
N TYR A 84 -10.87 -0.43 5.10
CA TYR A 84 -10.64 1.02 5.18
C TYR A 84 -9.25 1.28 5.74
N THR A 85 -8.57 2.29 5.21
CA THR A 85 -7.18 2.63 5.60
C THR A 85 -7.04 2.89 7.10
N ILE A 86 -8.02 3.55 7.72
CA ILE A 86 -8.00 3.82 9.16
C ILE A 86 -7.93 2.53 9.99
N ASP A 87 -8.69 1.52 9.61
CA ASP A 87 -8.70 0.23 10.31
C ASP A 87 -7.37 -0.50 10.12
N THR A 88 -6.83 -0.49 8.89
CA THR A 88 -5.50 -1.05 8.60
C THR A 88 -4.43 -0.41 9.48
N LEU A 89 -4.39 0.93 9.53
CA LEU A 89 -3.39 1.65 10.32
C LEU A 89 -3.55 1.40 11.82
N ASN A 90 -4.78 1.30 12.32
CA ASN A 90 -5.03 0.98 13.73
C ASN A 90 -4.52 -0.42 14.08
N ASP A 91 -4.78 -1.41 13.24
CA ASP A 91 -4.33 -2.79 13.48
C ASP A 91 -2.80 -2.91 13.40
N ILE A 92 -2.18 -2.26 12.42
CA ILE A 92 -0.71 -2.23 12.31
C ILE A 92 -0.08 -1.51 13.51
N GLN A 93 -0.65 -0.38 13.93
CA GLN A 93 -0.15 0.37 15.09
C GLN A 93 -0.27 -0.47 16.37
N ALA A 94 -1.34 -1.26 16.51
CA ALA A 94 -1.50 -2.16 17.67
C ALA A 94 -0.45 -3.28 17.67
N ALA A 95 -0.09 -3.80 16.49
CA ALA A 95 0.95 -4.82 16.36
C ALA A 95 2.37 -4.26 16.51
N TYR A 96 2.58 -3.00 16.16
CA TYR A 96 3.88 -2.32 16.20
C TYR A 96 3.72 -0.96 16.91
N PRO A 97 3.48 -0.96 18.24
CA PRO A 97 3.09 0.28 18.96
C PRO A 97 4.15 1.38 18.95
N ASP A 98 5.43 1.01 18.81
CA ASP A 98 6.54 1.97 18.79
C ASP A 98 7.02 2.30 17.37
N ALA A 99 6.36 1.81 16.34
CA ALA A 99 6.76 2.07 14.96
C ALA A 99 6.27 3.44 14.47
N GLU A 100 7.09 4.06 13.64
CA GLU A 100 6.70 5.18 12.80
C GLU A 100 6.19 4.63 11.47
N LEU A 101 4.93 4.91 11.13
CA LEU A 101 4.29 4.33 9.97
C LEU A 101 4.37 5.25 8.75
N PHE A 102 4.67 4.66 7.60
CA PHE A 102 4.69 5.32 6.29
C PHE A 102 3.72 4.57 5.38
N PHE A 103 2.59 5.18 5.06
CA PHE A 103 1.60 4.56 4.18
C PHE A 103 1.93 4.89 2.72
N ILE A 104 2.22 3.85 1.94
CA ILE A 104 2.66 3.95 0.56
C ILE A 104 1.47 3.75 -0.36
N THR A 105 1.19 4.72 -1.21
CA THR A 105 0.05 4.67 -2.13
C THR A 105 0.38 5.34 -3.46
N GLY A 106 -0.34 4.96 -4.51
CA GLY A 106 -0.21 5.58 -5.81
C GLY A 106 -0.85 6.96 -5.88
N ALA A 107 -0.45 7.74 -6.89
CA ALA A 107 -0.95 9.10 -7.12
C ALA A 107 -2.48 9.16 -7.26
N ASP A 108 -3.07 8.19 -7.97
CA ASP A 108 -4.54 8.17 -8.19
C ASP A 108 -5.30 7.94 -6.88
N ALA A 109 -4.77 7.08 -6.02
CA ALA A 109 -5.40 6.80 -4.73
C ALA A 109 -5.26 7.98 -3.78
N ILE A 110 -4.11 8.62 -3.71
CA ILE A 110 -3.91 9.79 -2.85
C ILE A 110 -4.78 10.98 -3.25
N ALA A 111 -5.06 11.13 -4.54
CA ALA A 111 -5.97 12.17 -5.01
C ALA A 111 -7.38 12.04 -4.43
N GLN A 112 -7.78 10.85 -4.01
CA GLN A 112 -9.08 10.52 -3.42
C GLN A 112 -9.05 10.48 -1.89
N ILE A 113 -7.94 10.85 -1.24
CA ILE A 113 -7.75 10.63 0.20
C ILE A 113 -8.82 11.33 1.05
N LEU A 114 -9.35 12.47 0.61
CA LEU A 114 -10.39 13.18 1.34
C LEU A 114 -11.74 12.42 1.37
N THR A 115 -11.90 11.42 0.49
CA THR A 115 -13.08 10.55 0.48
C THR A 115 -12.92 9.33 1.40
N TRP A 116 -11.73 9.14 1.97
CA TRP A 116 -11.45 8.00 2.81
C TRP A 116 -12.13 8.17 4.17
N ARG A 117 -12.51 7.04 4.74
CA ARG A 117 -13.19 7.00 6.04
C ARG A 117 -12.27 7.58 7.13
N ASP A 118 -12.84 8.45 7.96
CA ASP A 118 -12.15 9.09 9.11
C ASP A 118 -10.82 9.76 8.70
N VAL A 119 -10.82 10.46 7.57
CA VAL A 119 -9.62 11.11 7.02
C VAL A 119 -8.92 12.03 8.02
N ASP A 120 -9.66 12.71 8.89
CA ASP A 120 -9.06 13.59 9.90
C ASP A 120 -8.22 12.83 10.93
N GLN A 121 -8.51 11.55 11.13
CA GLN A 121 -7.78 10.69 12.08
C GLN A 121 -6.54 10.07 11.46
N ILE A 122 -6.53 9.80 10.16
CA ILE A 122 -5.40 9.09 9.52
C ILE A 122 -4.13 9.93 9.49
N TRP A 123 -4.25 11.26 9.47
CA TRP A 123 -3.08 12.15 9.43
C TRP A 123 -2.14 11.97 10.63
N ASN A 124 -2.69 11.57 11.77
CA ASN A 124 -1.93 11.34 13.00
C ASN A 124 -1.40 9.91 13.13
N LYS A 125 -1.79 9.00 12.22
CA LYS A 125 -1.43 7.59 12.27
C LYS A 125 -0.19 7.26 11.46
N ALA A 126 -0.01 7.92 10.33
CA ALA A 126 1.07 7.63 9.40
C ALA A 126 1.45 8.86 8.59
N LYS A 127 2.69 8.89 8.12
CA LYS A 127 3.09 9.75 7.03
C LYS A 127 2.67 9.07 5.72
N PHE A 128 2.06 9.83 4.79
CA PHE A 128 1.64 9.31 3.50
C PHE A 128 2.72 9.56 2.46
N VAL A 129 3.07 8.53 1.71
CA VAL A 129 4.02 8.62 0.59
C VAL A 129 3.28 8.33 -0.70
N ALA A 130 3.10 9.36 -1.52
CA ALA A 130 2.46 9.25 -2.82
C ALA A 130 3.51 8.98 -3.89
N VAL A 131 3.43 7.82 -4.52
CA VAL A 131 4.34 7.45 -5.61
C VAL A 131 3.73 7.79 -6.96
N SER A 132 4.53 8.36 -7.84
CA SER A 132 4.12 8.73 -9.19
C SER A 132 5.13 8.27 -10.23
N ARG A 133 4.71 8.30 -11.49
CA ARG A 133 5.56 7.97 -12.63
C ARG A 133 6.19 9.27 -13.19
N PRO A 134 7.36 9.19 -13.86
CA PRO A 134 7.92 10.34 -14.55
C PRO A 134 6.91 10.93 -15.55
N GLY A 135 6.82 12.25 -15.60
CA GLY A 135 5.92 12.95 -16.51
C GLY A 135 4.45 13.03 -16.09
N HIS A 136 4.05 12.36 -15.01
CA HIS A 136 2.70 12.50 -14.46
C HIS A 136 2.66 13.65 -13.46
N GLN A 137 1.72 14.59 -13.67
CA GLN A 137 1.46 15.61 -12.67
C GLN A 137 0.65 15.03 -11.54
N LEU A 138 1.20 15.12 -10.33
CA LEU A 138 0.52 14.73 -9.12
C LEU A 138 -0.18 15.95 -8.51
N THR A 139 -1.50 15.93 -8.52
CA THR A 139 -2.31 16.95 -7.84
C THR A 139 -2.68 16.42 -6.45
N LEU A 140 -2.11 17.04 -5.42
CA LEU A 140 -2.44 16.69 -4.04
C LEU A 140 -3.67 17.46 -3.58
N PRO A 141 -4.64 16.81 -2.91
CA PRO A 141 -5.72 17.48 -2.26
C PRO A 141 -5.22 18.31 -1.05
N PRO A 142 -6.01 19.24 -0.51
CA PRO A 142 -5.66 19.92 0.73
C PRO A 142 -5.35 18.93 1.84
N HIS A 143 -4.25 19.12 2.55
CA HIS A 143 -3.78 18.24 3.62
C HIS A 143 -2.94 19.03 4.63
N PRO A 144 -2.77 18.52 5.86
CA PRO A 144 -1.88 19.13 6.83
C PRO A 144 -0.44 19.19 6.31
N GLU A 145 0.28 20.24 6.67
CA GLU A 145 1.68 20.40 6.27
C GLU A 145 2.53 19.19 6.69
N GLY A 146 3.32 18.66 5.75
CA GLY A 146 4.19 17.51 5.99
C GLY A 146 3.48 16.17 6.06
N ALA A 147 2.15 16.11 5.90
CA ALA A 147 1.41 14.84 5.99
C ALA A 147 1.60 13.95 4.76
N ILE A 148 1.85 14.54 3.60
CA ILE A 148 2.06 13.80 2.35
C ILE A 148 3.43 14.17 1.76
N GLU A 149 4.24 13.17 1.53
CA GLU A 149 5.47 13.26 0.76
C GLU A 149 5.25 12.63 -0.63
N THR A 150 5.92 13.14 -1.63
CA THR A 150 5.82 12.61 -3.00
C THR A 150 7.14 12.00 -3.43
N LEU A 151 7.07 10.93 -4.21
CA LEU A 151 8.24 10.28 -4.77
C LEU A 151 7.97 9.85 -6.20
N VAL A 152 8.81 10.30 -7.14
CA VAL A 152 8.78 9.82 -8.52
C VAL A 152 9.62 8.55 -8.59
N ILE A 153 9.03 7.47 -9.09
CA ILE A 153 9.67 6.16 -9.21
C ILE A 153 9.80 5.76 -10.67
N PRO A 154 10.73 4.84 -11.02
CA PRO A 154 10.78 4.29 -12.37
C PRO A 154 9.44 3.69 -12.77
N ALA A 155 8.97 4.03 -13.97
CA ALA A 155 7.70 3.52 -14.48
C ALA A 155 7.88 2.12 -15.06
N LEU A 156 7.08 1.16 -14.57
CA LEU A 156 6.88 -0.13 -15.21
C LEU A 156 5.48 -0.15 -15.83
N ALA A 157 5.41 -0.50 -17.11
CA ALA A 157 4.13 -0.59 -17.84
C ALA A 157 3.41 -1.90 -17.51
N ILE A 158 3.14 -2.13 -16.22
CA ILE A 158 2.50 -3.33 -15.70
C ILE A 158 1.25 -2.93 -14.94
N SER A 159 0.14 -3.64 -15.17
CA SER A 159 -1.07 -3.48 -14.39
C SER A 159 -1.68 -4.83 -14.05
N SER A 160 -2.32 -4.93 -12.90
CA SER A 160 -3.04 -6.14 -12.49
C SER A 160 -4.14 -6.49 -13.49
N THR A 161 -4.83 -5.49 -14.03
CA THR A 161 -5.87 -5.69 -15.05
C THR A 161 -5.32 -6.39 -16.30
N ASP A 162 -4.20 -5.91 -16.83
CA ASP A 162 -3.56 -6.51 -18.01
C ASP A 162 -3.09 -7.95 -17.72
N ILE A 163 -2.49 -8.18 -16.55
CA ILE A 163 -2.06 -9.51 -16.13
C ILE A 163 -3.26 -10.48 -16.08
N ARG A 164 -4.37 -10.08 -15.45
CA ARG A 164 -5.56 -10.92 -15.38
C ARG A 164 -6.13 -11.23 -16.78
N GLN A 165 -6.16 -10.24 -17.67
CA GLN A 165 -6.62 -10.44 -19.05
C GLN A 165 -5.73 -11.43 -19.81
N ARG A 166 -4.41 -11.31 -19.68
CA ARG A 166 -3.46 -12.23 -20.32
C ARG A 166 -3.59 -13.64 -19.76
N ALA A 167 -3.68 -13.80 -18.46
CA ALA A 167 -3.86 -15.10 -17.82
C ALA A 167 -5.18 -15.78 -18.25
N LYS A 168 -6.24 -15.00 -18.45
CA LYS A 168 -7.54 -15.53 -18.93
C LYS A 168 -7.49 -15.95 -20.39
N ALA A 169 -6.67 -15.30 -21.20
CA ALA A 169 -6.53 -15.62 -22.64
C ALA A 169 -5.61 -16.83 -22.91
N GLY A 170 -4.81 -17.25 -21.96
CA GLY A 170 -3.86 -18.38 -22.07
C GLY A 170 -2.43 -17.92 -22.32
#